data_4b85eede06371149a71d33fd61fbe488
#
_entry.id   4b85eede06371149a71d33fd61fbe488
#
_cell.length_a   1.000
_cell.length_b   1.000
_cell.length_c   1.000
_cell.angle_alpha   90.00
_cell.angle_beta   90.00
_cell.angle_gamma   90.00
#
_symmetry.space_group_name_H-M   'P 1'
#
loop_
_entity.id
_entity.type
_entity.pdbx_description
1 polymer ?
#
loop_
_entity_poly.entity_id
_entity_poly.type
_entity_poly.pdbx_seq_one_letter_code
_entity_poly.pdbx_strand_id
1 'polypeptide(L)'
;LSGRISGITGSVGKTTTKEMIAAVLETKYRTVKTYKNLNSQIGVALMMFELDEDTELAVIEMGISMPGEMDRLVEMVKPECAVLTNIGVSHIGNLGSRENICKEKGKIVSYLPDGGTLFASGNGDVRQLVETQVPSTRCKGNYKVSYYGTESGCEYFADEMSANEDGQSFVYHDSEGKEKVLLSVMGIHNVNN
;
A
#
# COMPACT_ATOMS: atom_id res chain seq x y z
N LEU A 1 -12.54 -4.68 -17.81
CA LEU A 1 -11.46 -3.79 -17.40
C LEU A 1 -10.13 -4.40 -17.84
N SER A 2 -9.38 -3.71 -18.69
CA SER A 2 -8.02 -4.10 -19.10
C SER A 2 -6.95 -3.52 -18.16
N GLY A 3 -7.35 -2.65 -17.23
CA GLY A 3 -6.45 -1.94 -16.34
C GLY A 3 -6.04 -2.76 -15.11
N ARG A 4 -4.77 -2.62 -14.71
CA ARG A 4 -4.24 -3.23 -13.50
C ARG A 4 -4.59 -2.42 -12.27
N ILE A 5 -5.01 -3.08 -11.20
CA ILE A 5 -5.43 -2.42 -9.96
C ILE A 5 -4.41 -2.67 -8.85
N SER A 6 -3.91 -1.59 -8.27
CA SER A 6 -3.11 -1.61 -7.04
C SER A 6 -4.00 -1.28 -5.84
N GLY A 7 -4.08 -2.19 -4.88
CA GLY A 7 -4.80 -1.99 -3.63
C GLY A 7 -3.87 -1.46 -2.54
N ILE A 8 -4.30 -0.46 -1.78
CA ILE A 8 -3.48 0.11 -0.70
C ILE A 8 -4.25 0.05 0.62
N THR A 9 -3.62 -0.50 1.65
CA THR A 9 -4.14 -0.48 3.02
C THR A 9 -3.04 -0.20 4.05
N GLY A 10 -3.41 -0.04 5.29
CA GLY A 10 -2.52 0.23 6.41
C GLY A 10 -3.20 1.02 7.51
N SER A 11 -2.54 1.17 8.64
CA SER A 11 -3.05 1.96 9.77
C SER A 11 -2.87 3.46 9.51
N VAL A 12 -1.71 3.86 8.99
CA VAL A 12 -1.31 5.24 8.67
C VAL A 12 -0.65 5.25 7.30
N GLY A 13 -0.61 6.39 6.62
CA GLY A 13 0.12 6.59 5.37
C GLY A 13 -0.63 6.22 4.08
N LYS A 14 -1.77 5.53 4.14
CA LYS A 14 -2.52 5.08 2.96
C LYS A 14 -2.76 6.16 1.91
N THR A 15 -3.33 7.29 2.32
CA THR A 15 -3.68 8.38 1.40
C THR A 15 -2.43 9.02 0.80
N THR A 16 -1.39 9.25 1.61
CA THR A 16 -0.12 9.80 1.11
C THR A 16 0.52 8.84 0.11
N THR A 17 0.63 7.55 0.44
CA THR A 17 1.17 6.53 -0.46
C THR A 17 0.37 6.43 -1.75
N LYS A 18 -0.96 6.46 -1.67
CA LYS A 18 -1.85 6.49 -2.83
C LYS A 18 -1.55 7.68 -3.75
N GLU A 19 -1.43 8.88 -3.18
CA GLU A 19 -1.15 10.10 -3.96
C GLU A 19 0.24 10.04 -4.61
N MET A 20 1.26 9.55 -3.89
CA MET A 20 2.61 9.41 -4.42
C MET A 20 2.68 8.39 -5.56
N ILE A 21 2.10 7.21 -5.38
CA ILE A 21 2.04 6.17 -6.42
C ILE A 21 1.30 6.72 -7.65
N ALA A 22 0.14 7.33 -7.45
CA ALA A 22 -0.63 7.86 -8.56
C ALA A 22 0.11 8.98 -9.30
N ALA A 23 0.79 9.90 -8.59
CA ALA A 23 1.57 10.97 -9.20
C ALA A 23 2.69 10.43 -10.12
N VAL A 24 3.35 9.35 -9.72
CA VAL A 24 4.37 8.69 -10.57
C VAL A 24 3.71 8.00 -11.77
N LEU A 25 2.62 7.27 -11.56
CA LEU A 25 1.96 6.52 -12.62
C LEU A 25 1.28 7.43 -13.66
N GLU A 26 0.70 8.54 -13.22
CA GLU A 26 0.06 9.57 -14.07
C GLU A 26 1.03 10.23 -15.06
N THR A 27 2.35 10.12 -14.84
CA THR A 27 3.36 10.62 -15.80
C THR A 27 3.37 9.84 -17.11
N LYS A 28 2.82 8.61 -17.12
CA LYS A 28 2.89 7.72 -18.28
C LYS A 28 1.56 7.03 -18.61
N TYR A 29 0.70 6.80 -17.61
CA TYR A 29 -0.50 6.00 -17.77
C TYR A 29 -1.76 6.79 -17.38
N ARG A 30 -2.89 6.49 -18.04
CA ARG A 30 -4.18 6.98 -17.60
C ARG A 30 -4.57 6.27 -16.29
N THR A 31 -4.34 6.97 -15.19
CA THR A 31 -4.45 6.41 -13.84
C THR A 31 -5.68 6.97 -13.13
N VAL A 32 -6.50 6.09 -12.57
CA VAL A 32 -7.59 6.45 -11.66
C VAL A 32 -7.15 6.15 -10.23
N LYS A 33 -7.44 7.05 -9.30
CA LYS A 33 -7.13 6.87 -7.88
C LYS A 33 -8.33 7.18 -7.00
N THR A 34 -8.39 6.57 -5.83
CA THR A 34 -9.42 6.87 -4.83
C THR A 34 -9.48 8.36 -4.56
N TYR A 35 -10.65 8.96 -4.82
CA TYR A 35 -10.89 10.37 -4.57
C TYR A 35 -11.01 10.64 -3.08
N LYS A 36 -10.18 11.56 -2.56
CA LYS A 36 -10.14 11.92 -1.13
C LYS A 36 -10.02 10.66 -0.25
N ASN A 37 -10.99 10.46 0.65
CA ASN A 37 -11.08 9.38 1.62
C ASN A 37 -12.21 8.38 1.32
N LEU A 38 -12.61 8.21 0.05
CA LEU A 38 -13.60 7.22 -0.37
C LEU A 38 -13.04 5.79 -0.30
N ASN A 39 -12.53 5.42 0.87
CA ASN A 39 -11.83 4.16 1.13
C ASN A 39 -12.66 3.12 1.91
N SER A 40 -13.91 3.47 2.28
CA SER A 40 -14.87 2.54 2.88
C SER A 40 -15.54 1.66 1.82
N GLN A 41 -16.33 0.66 2.23
CA GLN A 41 -17.04 -0.24 1.30
C GLN A 41 -17.88 0.54 0.27
N ILE A 42 -18.62 1.56 0.70
CA ILE A 42 -19.43 2.39 -0.21
C ILE A 42 -18.51 3.25 -1.08
N GLY A 43 -17.50 3.88 -0.49
CA GLY A 43 -16.58 4.73 -1.22
C GLY A 43 -15.81 3.96 -2.30
N VAL A 44 -15.31 2.77 -1.98
CA VAL A 44 -14.61 1.91 -2.95
C VAL A 44 -15.57 1.44 -4.04
N ALA A 45 -16.82 1.07 -3.71
CA ALA A 45 -17.81 0.70 -4.71
C ALA A 45 -18.05 1.86 -5.70
N LEU A 46 -18.19 3.10 -5.22
CA LEU A 46 -18.33 4.27 -6.08
C LEU A 46 -17.08 4.47 -6.96
N MET A 47 -15.88 4.29 -6.41
CA MET A 47 -14.64 4.40 -7.18
C MET A 47 -14.54 3.34 -8.29
N MET A 48 -15.08 2.14 -8.07
CA MET A 48 -15.07 1.08 -9.10
C MET A 48 -15.96 1.45 -10.31
N PHE A 49 -16.98 2.31 -10.14
CA PHE A 49 -17.79 2.83 -11.26
C PHE A 49 -17.06 3.92 -12.06
N GLU A 50 -16.03 4.56 -11.49
CA GLU A 50 -15.22 5.56 -12.23
C GLU A 50 -14.21 4.89 -13.19
N LEU A 51 -14.01 3.57 -13.09
CA LEU A 51 -13.13 2.84 -13.99
C LEU A 51 -13.84 2.58 -15.32
N ASP A 52 -13.21 2.98 -16.41
CA ASP A 52 -13.69 2.82 -17.78
C ASP A 52 -12.73 2.00 -18.66
N GLU A 53 -13.03 1.89 -19.95
CA GLU A 53 -12.24 1.12 -20.92
C GLU A 53 -10.85 1.75 -21.19
N ASP A 54 -10.74 3.05 -20.97
CA ASP A 54 -9.49 3.78 -21.17
C ASP A 54 -8.60 3.80 -19.91
N THR A 55 -9.10 3.34 -18.77
CA THR A 55 -8.32 3.26 -17.52
C THR A 55 -7.24 2.18 -17.65
N GLU A 56 -5.96 2.60 -17.64
CA GLU A 56 -4.82 1.69 -17.73
C GLU A 56 -4.40 1.17 -16.35
N LEU A 57 -4.41 2.05 -15.34
CA LEU A 57 -4.05 1.71 -13.97
C LEU A 57 -5.06 2.31 -12.99
N ALA A 58 -5.27 1.62 -11.87
CA ALA A 58 -6.06 2.15 -10.77
C ALA A 58 -5.31 1.98 -9.43
N VAL A 59 -5.39 3.00 -8.58
CA VAL A 59 -4.78 3.02 -7.24
C VAL A 59 -5.90 3.18 -6.21
N ILE A 60 -6.31 2.07 -5.60
CA ILE A 60 -7.50 2.01 -4.75
C ILE A 60 -7.10 1.90 -3.28
N GLU A 61 -7.44 2.93 -2.52
CA GLU A 61 -7.27 2.95 -1.07
C GLU A 61 -8.38 2.16 -0.39
N MET A 62 -8.02 1.18 0.46
CA MET A 62 -8.93 0.31 1.19
C MET A 62 -8.78 0.49 2.69
N GLY A 63 -9.74 1.17 3.31
CA GLY A 63 -9.82 1.41 4.76
C GLY A 63 -10.76 0.43 5.44
N ILE A 64 -10.34 -0.08 6.60
CA ILE A 64 -11.16 -0.96 7.43
C ILE A 64 -11.20 -0.47 8.87
N SER A 65 -12.31 -0.71 9.53
CA SER A 65 -12.55 -0.42 10.95
C SER A 65 -13.04 -1.64 11.72
N MET A 66 -13.62 -2.61 11.04
CA MET A 66 -14.25 -3.80 11.64
C MET A 66 -13.72 -5.09 10.99
N PRO A 67 -13.75 -6.23 11.72
CA PRO A 67 -13.45 -7.54 11.12
C PRO A 67 -14.37 -7.87 9.94
N GLY A 68 -13.80 -8.49 8.89
CA GLY A 68 -14.52 -8.92 7.69
C GLY A 68 -14.75 -7.82 6.65
N GLU A 69 -14.35 -6.56 6.90
CA GLU A 69 -14.48 -5.50 5.90
C GLU A 69 -13.50 -5.65 4.76
N MET A 70 -12.27 -6.11 5.04
CA MET A 70 -11.29 -6.31 3.98
C MET A 70 -11.72 -7.38 2.99
N ASP A 71 -12.38 -8.45 3.45
CA ASP A 71 -12.88 -9.51 2.57
C ASP A 71 -13.80 -8.96 1.48
N ARG A 72 -14.70 -8.04 1.86
CA ARG A 72 -15.64 -7.38 0.93
C ARG A 72 -14.92 -6.41 -0.02
N LEU A 73 -13.96 -5.66 0.50
CA LEU A 73 -13.19 -4.70 -0.30
C LEU A 73 -12.37 -5.42 -1.38
N VAL A 74 -11.63 -6.48 -1.01
CA VAL A 74 -10.80 -7.20 -1.99
C VAL A 74 -11.62 -7.98 -3.00
N GLU A 75 -12.82 -8.42 -2.65
CA GLU A 75 -13.74 -9.06 -3.58
C GLU A 75 -14.23 -8.09 -4.66
N MET A 76 -14.46 -6.82 -4.30
CA MET A 76 -14.82 -5.76 -5.24
C MET A 76 -13.64 -5.33 -6.11
N VAL A 77 -12.47 -5.12 -5.49
CA VAL A 77 -11.30 -4.51 -6.13
C VAL A 77 -10.49 -5.53 -6.92
N LYS A 78 -10.29 -6.74 -6.38
CA LYS A 78 -9.44 -7.80 -6.95
C LYS A 78 -8.08 -7.29 -7.39
N PRO A 79 -7.26 -6.77 -6.48
CA PRO A 79 -6.00 -6.13 -6.82
C PRO A 79 -5.01 -7.14 -7.42
N GLU A 80 -4.19 -6.69 -8.37
CA GLU A 80 -3.06 -7.44 -8.93
C GLU A 80 -1.75 -7.17 -8.18
N CYS A 81 -1.71 -6.03 -7.48
CA CYS A 81 -0.64 -5.60 -6.62
C CYS A 81 -1.23 -5.02 -5.34
N ALA A 82 -0.60 -5.25 -4.21
CA ALA A 82 -1.05 -4.75 -2.91
C ALA A 82 0.06 -3.99 -2.20
N VAL A 83 -0.32 -2.95 -1.46
CA VAL A 83 0.59 -2.17 -0.61
C VAL A 83 0.05 -2.16 0.82
N LEU A 84 0.88 -2.56 1.78
CA LEU A 84 0.61 -2.49 3.19
C LEU A 84 1.56 -1.46 3.83
N THR A 85 1.06 -0.26 4.10
CA THR A 85 1.92 0.87 4.49
C THR A 85 2.46 0.75 5.90
N ASN A 86 1.61 0.44 6.85
CA ASN A 86 1.98 0.38 8.27
C ASN A 86 0.97 -0.42 9.08
N ILE A 87 1.40 -1.04 10.19
CA ILE A 87 0.57 -1.69 11.19
C ILE A 87 0.73 -1.00 12.55
N GLY A 88 -0.13 -0.04 12.80
CA GLY A 88 -0.23 0.67 14.07
C GLY A 88 -1.42 0.19 14.91
N VAL A 89 -1.92 1.07 15.76
CA VAL A 89 -3.01 0.80 16.70
C VAL A 89 -4.38 1.34 16.25
N SER A 90 -4.49 1.88 15.03
CA SER A 90 -5.76 2.37 14.49
C SER A 90 -6.81 1.25 14.50
N HIS A 91 -7.99 1.56 15.05
CA HIS A 91 -9.12 0.61 15.22
C HIS A 91 -8.84 -0.58 16.15
N ILE A 92 -7.85 -0.47 17.06
CA ILE A 92 -7.50 -1.55 18.00
C ILE A 92 -8.68 -1.90 18.91
N GLY A 93 -9.53 -0.94 19.25
CA GLY A 93 -10.74 -1.19 20.03
C GLY A 93 -11.72 -2.16 19.36
N ASN A 94 -11.77 -2.19 18.04
CA ASN A 94 -12.65 -3.07 17.27
C ASN A 94 -11.96 -4.38 16.86
N LEU A 95 -10.66 -4.34 16.61
CA LEU A 95 -9.87 -5.46 16.10
C LEU A 95 -9.09 -6.21 17.20
N GLY A 96 -8.99 -5.62 18.40
CA GLY A 96 -8.45 -6.25 19.60
C GLY A 96 -6.93 -6.13 19.76
N SER A 97 -6.13 -6.45 18.75
CA SER A 97 -4.67 -6.40 18.83
C SER A 97 -4.02 -5.97 17.51
N ARG A 98 -2.71 -5.65 17.54
CA ARG A 98 -1.95 -5.31 16.34
C ARG A 98 -1.81 -6.53 15.39
N GLU A 99 -1.71 -7.73 15.94
CA GLU A 99 -1.70 -8.98 15.17
C GLU A 99 -3.01 -9.15 14.40
N ASN A 100 -4.14 -8.93 15.05
CA ASN A 100 -5.45 -8.97 14.41
C ASN A 100 -5.62 -7.87 13.35
N ILE A 101 -5.10 -6.66 13.63
CA ILE A 101 -5.08 -5.57 12.65
C ILE A 101 -4.26 -5.99 11.41
N CYS A 102 -3.08 -6.58 11.62
CA CYS A 102 -2.23 -7.08 10.56
C CYS A 102 -2.92 -8.20 9.77
N LYS A 103 -3.51 -9.17 10.46
CA LYS A 103 -4.26 -10.27 9.85
C LYS A 103 -5.43 -9.77 9.02
N GLU A 104 -6.23 -8.84 9.55
CA GLU A 104 -7.38 -8.30 8.81
C GLU A 104 -6.95 -7.48 7.59
N LYS A 105 -5.96 -6.57 7.74
CA LYS A 105 -5.42 -5.81 6.61
C LYS A 105 -4.68 -6.68 5.61
N GLY A 106 -3.99 -7.70 6.09
CA GLY A 106 -3.26 -8.68 5.28
C GLY A 106 -4.15 -9.48 4.31
N LYS A 107 -5.46 -9.55 4.56
CA LYS A 107 -6.42 -10.14 3.61
C LYS A 107 -6.46 -9.42 2.25
N ILE A 108 -5.82 -8.26 2.12
CA ILE A 108 -5.64 -7.59 0.83
C ILE A 108 -4.98 -8.49 -0.23
N VAL A 109 -4.22 -9.50 0.20
CA VAL A 109 -3.58 -10.47 -0.71
C VAL A 109 -4.54 -11.55 -1.25
N SER A 110 -5.76 -11.68 -0.71
CA SER A 110 -6.65 -12.82 -0.99
C SER A 110 -6.99 -13.02 -2.47
N TYR A 111 -6.91 -11.97 -3.27
CA TYR A 111 -7.22 -12.01 -4.70
C TYR A 111 -6.00 -11.72 -5.59
N LEU A 112 -4.80 -11.63 -5.02
CA LEU A 112 -3.59 -11.47 -5.84
C LEU A 112 -3.46 -12.68 -6.79
N PRO A 113 -3.16 -12.43 -8.07
CA PRO A 113 -2.92 -13.49 -9.06
C PRO A 113 -1.56 -14.15 -8.84
N ASP A 114 -1.31 -15.23 -9.59
CA ASP A 114 0.03 -15.80 -9.70
C ASP A 114 1.03 -14.74 -10.19
N GLY A 115 2.14 -14.60 -9.48
CA GLY A 115 3.14 -13.58 -9.73
C GLY A 115 2.78 -12.19 -9.18
N GLY A 116 1.64 -12.03 -8.52
CA GLY A 116 1.28 -10.80 -7.80
C GLY A 116 2.29 -10.45 -6.71
N THR A 117 2.28 -9.19 -6.26
CA THR A 117 3.23 -8.71 -5.25
C THR A 117 2.49 -7.97 -4.14
N LEU A 118 2.82 -8.33 -2.90
CA LEU A 118 2.56 -7.50 -1.72
C LEU A 118 3.81 -6.69 -1.41
N PHE A 119 3.72 -5.37 -1.55
CA PHE A 119 4.71 -4.45 -1.01
C PHE A 119 4.33 -4.12 0.44
N ALA A 120 5.23 -4.35 1.38
CA ALA A 120 4.99 -4.10 2.78
C ALA A 120 6.12 -3.30 3.41
N SER A 121 5.78 -2.45 4.39
CA SER A 121 6.82 -1.77 5.16
C SER A 121 7.69 -2.79 5.89
N GLY A 122 9.00 -2.67 5.72
CA GLY A 122 10.01 -3.48 6.40
C GLY A 122 10.55 -2.84 7.67
N ASN A 123 10.04 -1.66 8.05
CA ASN A 123 10.53 -0.92 9.21
C ASN A 123 10.02 -1.49 10.53
N GLY A 124 10.91 -1.56 11.51
CA GLY A 124 10.60 -1.97 12.87
C GLY A 124 10.00 -3.38 12.94
N ASP A 125 8.96 -3.55 13.75
CA ASP A 125 8.28 -4.83 13.96
C ASP A 125 7.20 -5.14 12.91
N VAL A 126 6.94 -4.25 11.97
CA VAL A 126 5.91 -4.44 10.93
C VAL A 126 6.25 -5.64 10.05
N ARG A 127 7.54 -5.80 9.68
CA ARG A 127 8.02 -6.95 8.92
C ARG A 127 7.69 -8.27 9.61
N GLN A 128 8.00 -8.39 10.90
CA GLN A 128 7.71 -9.61 11.67
C GLN A 128 6.20 -9.88 11.75
N LEU A 129 5.39 -8.84 11.93
CA LEU A 129 3.92 -8.97 11.91
C LEU A 129 3.42 -9.47 10.55
N VAL A 130 3.93 -8.91 9.45
CA VAL A 130 3.57 -9.35 8.10
C VAL A 130 3.96 -10.81 7.88
N GLU A 131 5.18 -11.20 8.20
CA GLU A 131 5.69 -12.57 8.03
C GLU A 131 4.92 -13.60 8.84
N THR A 132 4.38 -13.23 10.00
CA THR A 132 3.66 -14.15 10.89
C THR A 132 2.15 -14.18 10.67
N GLN A 133 1.52 -13.04 10.32
CA GLN A 133 0.07 -12.93 10.24
C GLN A 133 -0.49 -13.07 8.81
N VAL A 134 0.22 -12.54 7.80
CA VAL A 134 -0.28 -12.52 6.42
C VAL A 134 -0.28 -13.91 5.77
N PRO A 135 0.73 -14.79 5.96
CA PRO A 135 0.70 -16.14 5.40
C PRO A 135 -0.50 -16.99 5.84
N SER A 136 -1.14 -16.64 6.98
CA SER A 136 -2.37 -17.29 7.42
C SER A 136 -3.60 -16.93 6.55
N THR A 137 -3.47 -15.92 5.70
CA THR A 137 -4.51 -15.45 4.81
C THR A 137 -4.60 -16.35 3.58
N ARG A 138 -5.80 -16.84 3.28
CA ARG A 138 -6.04 -17.62 2.07
C ARG A 138 -5.90 -16.71 0.85
N CYS A 139 -4.97 -17.03 -0.05
CA CYS A 139 -4.77 -16.33 -1.32
C CYS A 139 -5.17 -17.23 -2.49
N LYS A 140 -5.64 -16.64 -3.59
CA LYS A 140 -5.98 -17.35 -4.83
C LYS A 140 -4.77 -17.74 -5.65
N GLY A 141 -3.75 -16.87 -5.69
CA GLY A 141 -2.52 -17.07 -6.45
C GLY A 141 -1.27 -17.17 -5.56
N ASN A 142 -0.15 -17.55 -6.16
CA ASN A 142 1.16 -17.47 -5.52
C ASN A 142 1.71 -16.06 -5.71
N TYR A 143 1.86 -15.34 -4.61
CA TYR A 143 2.39 -13.98 -4.61
C TYR A 143 3.74 -13.92 -3.88
N LYS A 144 4.52 -12.88 -4.17
CA LYS A 144 5.73 -12.55 -3.41
C LYS A 144 5.47 -11.40 -2.45
N VAL A 145 6.27 -11.33 -1.40
CA VAL A 145 6.33 -10.16 -0.51
C VAL A 145 7.65 -9.45 -0.78
N SER A 146 7.56 -8.16 -1.08
CA SER A 146 8.70 -7.25 -1.22
C SER A 146 8.64 -6.20 -0.13
N TYR A 147 9.75 -5.98 0.56
CA TYR A 147 9.81 -5.03 1.65
C TYR A 147 10.43 -3.70 1.22
N TYR A 148 9.84 -2.60 1.67
CA TYR A 148 10.36 -1.26 1.47
C TYR A 148 10.48 -0.51 2.82
N GLY A 149 11.34 0.49 2.89
CA GLY A 149 11.51 1.30 4.11
C GLY A 149 12.85 2.00 4.20
N THR A 150 13.31 2.20 5.44
CA THR A 150 14.59 2.87 5.74
C THR A 150 15.63 1.90 6.34
N GLU A 151 15.31 0.63 6.42
CA GLU A 151 16.22 -0.42 6.90
C GLU A 151 16.87 -1.15 5.73
N SER A 152 18.19 -1.36 5.81
CA SER A 152 19.00 -1.97 4.74
C SER A 152 18.63 -3.42 4.37
N GLY A 153 17.75 -4.05 5.16
CA GLY A 153 17.21 -5.37 4.86
C GLY A 153 16.01 -5.36 3.90
N CYS A 154 15.57 -4.18 3.45
CA CYS A 154 14.49 -4.03 2.47
C CYS A 154 15.03 -4.14 1.04
N GLU A 155 14.20 -4.64 0.10
CA GLU A 155 14.52 -4.65 -1.33
C GLU A 155 14.57 -3.23 -1.91
N TYR A 156 13.71 -2.37 -1.38
CA TYR A 156 13.62 -0.95 -1.71
C TYR A 156 13.83 -0.15 -0.45
N PHE A 157 14.90 0.62 -0.36
CA PHE A 157 15.14 1.37 0.87
C PHE A 157 15.69 2.78 0.60
N ALA A 158 15.50 3.65 1.58
CA ALA A 158 15.96 5.01 1.57
C ALA A 158 16.97 5.23 2.72
N ASP A 159 18.10 5.88 2.40
CA ASP A 159 19.08 6.35 3.37
C ASP A 159 19.53 7.78 3.08
N GLU A 160 20.58 8.25 3.73
CA GLU A 160 21.14 9.62 3.59
C GLU A 160 20.05 10.73 3.64
N MET A 161 19.05 10.54 4.51
CA MET A 161 17.91 11.45 4.60
C MET A 161 18.30 12.80 5.17
N SER A 162 17.90 13.88 4.50
CA SER A 162 18.05 15.25 4.97
C SER A 162 16.80 16.07 4.67
N ALA A 163 16.52 17.08 5.50
CA ALA A 163 15.40 18.00 5.33
C ALA A 163 15.91 19.44 5.21
N ASN A 164 15.26 20.22 4.36
CA ASN A 164 15.49 21.65 4.18
C ASN A 164 14.15 22.38 3.98
N GLU A 165 14.18 23.68 3.66
CA GLU A 165 12.97 24.50 3.47
C GLU A 165 12.15 24.04 2.25
N ASP A 166 12.76 23.41 1.25
CA ASP A 166 12.11 22.95 0.01
C ASP A 166 11.51 21.54 0.11
N GLY A 167 11.80 20.80 1.18
CA GLY A 167 11.33 19.43 1.35
C GLY A 167 12.35 18.50 2.00
N GLN A 168 12.33 17.24 1.58
CA GLN A 168 13.27 16.22 2.03
C GLN A 168 14.02 15.63 0.86
N SER A 169 15.30 15.32 1.03
CA SER A 169 16.07 14.53 0.09
C SER A 169 16.54 13.24 0.75
N PHE A 170 16.63 12.19 -0.04
CA PHE A 170 17.17 10.89 0.37
C PHE A 170 17.80 10.19 -0.83
N VAL A 171 18.57 9.16 -0.57
CA VAL A 171 19.05 8.24 -1.59
C VAL A 171 18.17 7.01 -1.58
N TYR A 172 17.51 6.77 -2.70
CA TYR A 172 16.73 5.56 -2.95
C TYR A 172 17.63 4.45 -3.47
N HIS A 173 17.39 3.22 -3.04
CA HIS A 173 18.12 2.03 -3.45
C HIS A 173 17.17 0.92 -3.86
N ASP A 174 17.53 0.23 -4.94
CA ASP A 174 16.94 -1.04 -5.37
C ASP A 174 17.99 -1.96 -6.02
N SER A 175 17.55 -3.03 -6.67
CA SER A 175 18.43 -3.98 -7.37
C SER A 175 19.13 -3.41 -8.61
N GLU A 176 18.63 -2.30 -9.17
CA GLU A 176 19.18 -1.66 -10.37
C GLU A 176 20.21 -0.58 -10.02
N GLY A 177 20.20 -0.07 -8.79
CA GLY A 177 21.17 0.91 -8.34
C GLY A 177 20.67 1.83 -7.23
N LYS A 178 21.13 3.06 -7.29
CA LYS A 178 20.75 4.11 -6.35
C LYS A 178 20.51 5.44 -7.03
N GLU A 179 19.55 6.20 -6.51
CA GLU A 179 19.16 7.48 -7.07
C GLU A 179 18.86 8.49 -5.98
N LYS A 180 19.26 9.76 -6.18
CA LYS A 180 18.92 10.84 -5.25
C LYS A 180 17.52 11.34 -5.57
N VAL A 181 16.65 11.31 -4.57
CA VAL A 181 15.26 11.76 -4.67
C VAL A 181 15.06 13.02 -3.84
N LEU A 182 14.34 13.99 -4.40
CA LEU A 182 13.82 15.15 -3.71
C LEU A 182 12.30 15.03 -3.59
N LEU A 183 11.83 15.03 -2.35
CA LEU A 183 10.40 14.94 -2.02
C LEU A 183 9.93 16.29 -1.47
N SER A 184 9.06 16.98 -2.20
CA SER A 184 8.55 18.32 -1.85
C SER A 184 7.53 18.32 -0.70
N VAL A 185 7.52 17.28 0.15
CA VAL A 185 6.68 17.18 1.35
C VAL A 185 7.54 16.95 2.58
N MET A 186 7.16 17.61 3.69
CA MET A 186 7.90 17.57 4.94
C MET A 186 7.52 16.37 5.80
N GLY A 187 8.49 15.87 6.58
CA GLY A 187 8.31 14.83 7.57
C GLY A 187 8.88 13.46 7.15
N ILE A 188 9.82 12.95 7.94
CA ILE A 188 10.51 11.67 7.70
C ILE A 188 9.54 10.49 7.44
N HIS A 189 8.32 10.56 8.00
CA HIS A 189 7.29 9.56 7.76
C HIS A 189 6.83 9.52 6.30
N ASN A 190 7.02 10.61 5.53
CA ASN A 190 6.69 10.63 4.10
C ASN A 190 7.75 9.93 3.25
N VAL A 191 8.98 9.79 3.75
CA VAL A 191 10.00 8.94 3.12
C VAL A 191 9.67 7.46 3.32
N ASN A 192 8.98 7.12 4.41
CA ASN A 192 8.54 5.76 4.74
C ASN A 192 7.22 5.35 4.04
N ASN A 193 6.56 6.27 3.38
CA ASN A 193 5.33 6.04 2.62
C ASN A 193 5.63 5.82 1.14
#